data_0bc1148a584d595ad423f981298c001c
#
_entry.id   0bc1148a584d595ad423f981298c001c
#
_cell.length_a   1.000
_cell.length_b   1.000
_cell.length_c   1.000
_cell.angle_alpha   90.00
_cell.angle_beta   90.00
_cell.angle_gamma   90.00
#
_symmetry.space_group_name_H-M   'P 1'
#
loop_
_entity.id
_entity.type
_entity.pdbx_description
1 polymer ?
#
loop_
_entity_poly.entity_id
_entity_poly.type
_entity_poly.pdbx_seq_one_letter_code
_entity_poly.pdbx_strand_id
1 'polypeptide(L)'
;MNIKRTGKLLVIGWDAAEWGVIDPLLQQGKMPALQKLMSEGCYARLKTLDPPLSPMLWTSIATGFRADKHGICGFVEPLPDGEGLRPVTSTSRKVKAFWNIFTQENLKSNVIAWWPSNPVEKINGIMVSNLYQVANKPLEEEWKMAEGTIHPKEMEDLFKEFRVHPAEI
;
A
#
# COMPACT_ATOMS: atom_id res chain seq x y z
N MET A 1 -1.72 -7.30 31.28
CA MET A 1 -2.11 -5.89 31.23
C MET A 1 -3.25 -5.77 30.21
N ASN A 2 -4.50 -5.56 30.66
CA ASN A 2 -5.63 -5.40 29.74
C ASN A 2 -5.60 -3.97 29.17
N ILE A 3 -5.00 -3.82 28.01
CA ILE A 3 -5.07 -2.56 27.25
C ILE A 3 -6.50 -2.47 26.72
N LYS A 4 -7.26 -1.51 27.24
CA LYS A 4 -8.60 -1.19 26.76
C LYS A 4 -8.45 -0.66 25.32
N ARG A 5 -8.72 -1.50 24.34
CA ARG A 5 -8.60 -1.17 22.90
C ARG A 5 -9.78 -0.27 22.53
N THR A 6 -9.59 1.03 22.62
CA THR A 6 -10.60 2.03 22.27
C THR A 6 -10.04 2.91 21.15
N GLY A 7 -10.30 2.56 19.91
CA GLY A 7 -9.95 3.42 18.78
C GLY A 7 -9.91 2.69 17.45
N LYS A 8 -10.29 3.41 16.42
CA LYS A 8 -10.09 3.02 15.03
C LYS A 8 -8.95 3.87 14.48
N LEU A 9 -8.04 3.25 13.73
CA LEU A 9 -6.95 3.94 13.02
C LEU A 9 -7.23 3.87 11.52
N LEU A 10 -7.20 5.01 10.85
CA LEU A 10 -7.17 5.12 9.40
C LEU A 10 -5.80 5.65 8.99
N VAL A 11 -5.08 4.90 8.17
CA VAL A 11 -3.82 5.32 7.56
C VAL A 11 -4.06 5.56 6.08
N ILE A 12 -3.83 6.78 5.62
CA ILE A 12 -3.90 7.15 4.20
C ILE A 12 -2.48 7.39 3.72
N GLY A 13 -2.00 6.52 2.84
CA GLY A 13 -0.73 6.67 2.15
C GLY A 13 -0.93 7.40 0.83
N TRP A 14 -0.21 8.48 0.66
CA TRP A 14 -0.28 9.29 -0.56
C TRP A 14 1.09 9.29 -1.23
N ASP A 15 1.24 8.48 -2.27
CA ASP A 15 2.51 8.34 -2.97
C ASP A 15 2.91 9.64 -3.67
N ALA A 16 4.20 9.94 -3.67
CA ALA A 16 4.76 11.15 -4.25
C ALA A 16 4.17 12.47 -3.71
N ALA A 17 3.52 12.47 -2.54
CA ALA A 17 3.03 13.69 -1.90
C ALA A 17 4.22 14.57 -1.46
N GLU A 18 4.42 15.68 -2.16
CA GLU A 18 5.59 16.55 -2.03
C GLU A 18 5.17 17.96 -1.62
N TRP A 19 5.81 18.48 -0.57
CA TRP A 19 5.45 19.78 0.01
C TRP A 19 5.63 20.95 -0.95
N GLY A 20 6.57 20.88 -1.88
CA GLY A 20 6.74 21.88 -2.94
C GLY A 20 5.51 22.04 -3.83
N VAL A 21 4.68 20.99 -3.93
CA VAL A 21 3.39 21.03 -4.65
C VAL A 21 2.23 21.32 -3.68
N ILE A 22 2.24 20.72 -2.50
CA ILE A 22 1.16 20.84 -1.51
C ILE A 22 1.07 22.26 -0.95
N ASP A 23 2.18 22.86 -0.55
CA ASP A 23 2.18 24.19 0.07
C ASP A 23 1.53 25.26 -0.84
N PRO A 24 1.87 25.39 -2.13
CA PRO A 24 1.17 26.32 -3.04
C PRO A 24 -0.32 26.05 -3.19
N LEU A 25 -0.74 24.79 -3.19
CA LEU A 25 -2.16 24.41 -3.30
C LEU A 25 -2.94 24.75 -2.03
N LEU A 26 -2.34 24.58 -0.87
CA LEU A 26 -2.91 25.01 0.41
C LEU A 26 -3.08 26.54 0.45
N GLN A 27 -2.06 27.29 0.02
CA GLN A 27 -2.12 28.75 -0.05
C GLN A 27 -3.22 29.27 -0.98
N GLN A 28 -3.53 28.53 -2.04
CA GLN A 28 -4.61 28.83 -2.99
C GLN A 28 -5.98 28.35 -2.51
N GLY A 29 -6.08 27.71 -1.34
CA GLY A 29 -7.33 27.14 -0.83
C GLY A 29 -7.82 25.90 -1.60
N LYS A 30 -6.97 25.28 -2.43
CA LYS A 30 -7.35 24.13 -3.27
C LYS A 30 -7.32 22.79 -2.54
N MET A 31 -6.88 22.78 -1.29
CA MET A 31 -6.81 21.56 -0.45
C MET A 31 -7.50 21.77 0.90
N PRO A 32 -8.80 22.11 0.92
CA PRO A 32 -9.47 22.49 2.17
C PRO A 32 -9.55 21.35 3.19
N ALA A 33 -9.69 20.10 2.73
CA ALA A 33 -9.71 18.95 3.62
C ALA A 33 -8.36 18.72 4.31
N LEU A 34 -7.24 18.84 3.58
CA LEU A 34 -5.91 18.74 4.17
C LEU A 34 -5.64 19.90 5.13
N GLN A 35 -6.01 21.13 4.74
CA GLN A 35 -5.88 22.29 5.59
C GLN A 35 -6.64 22.13 6.92
N LYS A 36 -7.85 21.57 6.87
CA LYS A 36 -8.64 21.25 8.07
C LYS A 36 -7.91 20.24 8.95
N LEU A 37 -7.45 19.12 8.38
CA LEU A 37 -6.71 18.10 9.12
C LEU A 37 -5.45 18.68 9.80
N MET A 38 -4.72 19.54 9.10
CA MET A 38 -3.53 20.19 9.65
C MET A 38 -3.86 21.17 10.78
N SER A 39 -4.99 21.88 10.71
CA SER A 39 -5.42 22.84 11.74
C SER A 39 -6.00 22.16 13.00
N GLU A 40 -6.59 20.99 12.86
CA GLU A 40 -7.20 20.24 13.96
C GLU A 40 -6.28 19.16 14.55
N GLY A 41 -5.17 18.84 13.86
CA GLY A 41 -4.23 17.81 14.24
C GLY A 41 -2.79 18.29 14.37
N CYS A 42 -1.86 17.34 14.22
CA CYS A 42 -0.44 17.62 14.16
C CYS A 42 0.12 17.22 12.80
N TYR A 43 0.99 18.01 12.25
CA TYR A 43 1.70 17.67 11.03
C TYR A 43 3.19 17.95 11.16
N ALA A 44 3.99 17.23 10.38
CA ALA A 44 5.44 17.42 10.32
C ALA A 44 5.98 17.01 8.95
N ARG A 45 7.14 17.55 8.60
CA ARG A 45 7.90 17.12 7.42
C ARG A 45 8.72 15.89 7.77
N LEU A 46 8.51 14.80 7.05
CA LEU A 46 9.26 13.56 7.21
C LEU A 46 10.33 13.47 6.11
N LYS A 47 11.58 13.22 6.51
CA LYS A 47 12.65 12.96 5.56
C LYS A 47 12.47 11.56 4.96
N THR A 48 12.45 11.47 3.63
CA THR A 48 12.43 10.18 2.93
C THR A 48 13.76 9.43 3.06
N LEU A 49 13.74 8.12 2.76
CA LEU A 49 14.97 7.34 2.60
C LEU A 49 15.56 7.57 1.20
N ASP A 50 16.83 7.28 1.05
CA ASP A 50 17.57 7.39 -0.20
C ASP A 50 18.06 5.99 -0.63
N PRO A 51 17.81 5.56 -1.90
CA PRO A 51 17.02 6.22 -2.94
C PRO A 51 15.50 6.20 -2.64
N PRO A 52 14.71 7.20 -3.13
CA PRO A 52 13.27 7.29 -2.84
C PRO A 52 12.45 6.37 -3.75
N LEU A 53 12.62 5.06 -3.60
CA LEU A 53 11.93 4.03 -4.38
C LEU A 53 10.69 3.52 -3.65
N SER A 54 9.51 3.68 -4.25
CA SER A 54 8.23 3.37 -3.62
C SER A 54 8.16 1.99 -2.97
N PRO A 55 8.57 0.86 -3.60
CA PRO A 55 8.48 -0.44 -2.94
C PRO A 55 9.32 -0.54 -1.67
N MET A 56 10.50 0.07 -1.66
CA MET A 56 11.38 0.12 -0.49
C MET A 56 10.78 0.99 0.62
N LEU A 57 10.27 2.17 0.26
CA LEU A 57 9.71 3.12 1.23
C LEU A 57 8.44 2.58 1.87
N TRP A 58 7.48 2.11 1.07
CA TRP A 58 6.23 1.55 1.57
C TRP A 58 6.44 0.30 2.41
N THR A 59 7.44 -0.53 2.06
CA THR A 59 7.82 -1.68 2.90
C THR A 59 8.46 -1.23 4.21
N SER A 60 9.30 -0.19 4.19
CA SER A 60 9.87 0.38 5.41
C SER A 60 8.80 0.91 6.35
N ILE A 61 7.78 1.61 5.82
CA ILE A 61 6.63 2.09 6.59
C ILE A 61 5.84 0.91 7.17
N ALA A 62 5.56 -0.11 6.37
CA ALA A 62 4.77 -1.28 6.80
C ALA A 62 5.45 -2.12 7.87
N THR A 63 6.78 -2.13 7.91
CA THR A 63 7.55 -3.05 8.76
C THR A 63 8.28 -2.37 9.92
N GLY A 64 8.53 -1.05 9.81
CA GLY A 64 9.40 -0.32 10.74
C GLY A 64 10.89 -0.62 10.56
N PHE A 65 11.27 -1.36 9.52
CA PHE A 65 12.65 -1.72 9.21
C PHE A 65 13.13 -1.06 7.92
N ARG A 66 14.45 -1.00 7.75
CA ARG A 66 15.08 -0.59 6.50
C ARG A 66 15.28 -1.78 5.56
N ALA A 67 15.66 -1.49 4.31
CA ALA A 67 15.79 -2.46 3.23
C ALA A 67 16.73 -3.62 3.53
N ASP A 68 17.80 -3.39 4.28
CA ASP A 68 18.75 -4.44 4.72
C ASP A 68 18.08 -5.51 5.60
N LYS A 69 16.98 -5.18 6.27
CA LYS A 69 16.20 -6.11 7.09
C LYS A 69 14.98 -6.65 6.37
N HIS A 70 14.18 -5.78 5.74
CA HIS A 70 12.95 -6.24 5.08
C HIS A 70 13.18 -6.84 3.68
N GLY A 71 14.36 -6.64 3.08
CA GLY A 71 14.81 -7.31 1.85
C GLY A 71 14.32 -6.71 0.55
N ILE A 72 13.50 -5.67 0.56
CA ILE A 72 13.00 -5.00 -0.66
C ILE A 72 13.78 -3.71 -0.87
N CYS A 73 14.68 -3.72 -1.88
CA CYS A 73 15.57 -2.59 -2.17
C CYS A 73 15.08 -1.70 -3.32
N GLY A 74 14.10 -2.16 -4.11
CA GLY A 74 13.60 -1.44 -5.28
C GLY A 74 12.46 -2.17 -5.95
N PHE A 75 12.27 -1.92 -7.23
CA PHE A 75 11.17 -2.49 -8.03
C PHE A 75 11.40 -3.93 -8.47
N VAL A 76 12.65 -4.35 -8.51
CA VAL A 76 13.06 -5.68 -8.97
C VAL A 76 14.03 -6.31 -7.98
N GLU A 77 14.10 -7.64 -8.02
CA GLU A 77 15.05 -8.45 -7.28
C GLU A 77 15.65 -9.53 -8.21
N PRO A 78 16.84 -10.06 -7.91
CA PRO A 78 17.40 -11.19 -8.66
C PRO A 78 16.48 -12.41 -8.60
N LEU A 79 16.43 -13.16 -9.69
CA LEU A 79 15.85 -14.50 -9.68
C LEU A 79 16.64 -15.42 -8.73
N PRO A 80 16.01 -16.49 -8.17
CA PRO A 80 16.67 -17.40 -7.24
C PRO A 80 17.91 -18.10 -7.82
N ASP A 81 17.92 -18.31 -9.14
CA ASP A 81 19.04 -18.89 -9.90
C ASP A 81 20.16 -17.86 -10.21
N GLY A 82 19.89 -16.57 -9.97
CA GLY A 82 20.81 -15.48 -10.29
C GLY A 82 20.81 -15.06 -11.77
N GLU A 83 20.06 -15.70 -12.62
CA GLU A 83 20.07 -15.47 -14.07
C GLU A 83 18.96 -14.51 -14.53
N GLY A 84 18.83 -13.35 -13.91
CA GLY A 84 17.87 -12.35 -14.32
C GLY A 84 17.24 -11.58 -13.16
N LEU A 85 16.23 -10.79 -13.48
CA LEU A 85 15.48 -9.97 -12.53
C LEU A 85 13.99 -10.28 -12.62
N ARG A 86 13.31 -10.18 -11.50
CA ARG A 86 11.84 -10.23 -11.43
C ARG A 86 11.30 -9.05 -10.60
N PRO A 87 10.06 -8.63 -10.83
CA PRO A 87 9.42 -7.65 -9.96
C PRO A 87 9.35 -8.15 -8.50
N VAL A 88 9.54 -7.24 -7.55
CA VAL A 88 9.31 -7.54 -6.14
C VAL A 88 7.83 -7.78 -5.87
N THR A 89 7.55 -8.70 -4.96
CA THR A 89 6.20 -9.10 -4.56
C THR A 89 6.04 -9.03 -3.04
N SER A 90 4.85 -9.31 -2.54
CA SER A 90 4.63 -9.44 -1.09
C SER A 90 5.54 -10.54 -0.46
N THR A 91 5.86 -11.58 -1.24
CA THR A 91 6.71 -12.70 -0.79
C THR A 91 8.21 -12.37 -0.78
N SER A 92 8.62 -11.27 -1.38
CA SER A 92 10.01 -10.76 -1.31
C SER A 92 10.35 -10.19 0.06
N ARG A 93 9.33 -9.83 0.85
CA ARG A 93 9.52 -9.26 2.18
C ARG A 93 9.94 -10.32 3.20
N LYS A 94 11.04 -10.08 3.91
CA LYS A 94 11.66 -11.01 4.86
C LYS A 94 11.19 -10.84 6.31
N VAL A 95 10.44 -9.78 6.62
CA VAL A 95 9.95 -9.46 7.96
C VAL A 95 8.46 -9.18 7.95
N LYS A 96 7.81 -9.30 9.10
CA LYS A 96 6.37 -9.05 9.23
C LYS A 96 6.03 -7.58 9.04
N ALA A 97 4.97 -7.31 8.28
CA ALA A 97 4.34 -6.01 8.27
C ALA A 97 3.36 -5.87 9.45
N PHE A 98 2.92 -4.65 9.74
CA PHE A 98 2.02 -4.40 10.87
C PHE A 98 0.70 -5.19 10.79
N TRP A 99 0.17 -5.43 9.60
CA TRP A 99 -1.05 -6.25 9.42
C TRP A 99 -0.85 -7.72 9.77
N ASN A 100 0.37 -8.26 9.60
CA ASN A 100 0.69 -9.62 10.06
C ASN A 100 0.75 -9.67 11.60
N ILE A 101 1.31 -8.64 12.23
CA ILE A 101 1.34 -8.50 13.70
C ILE A 101 -0.09 -8.37 14.23
N PHE A 102 -0.92 -7.53 13.61
CA PHE A 102 -2.33 -7.38 13.99
C PHE A 102 -3.10 -8.69 13.88
N THR A 103 -2.87 -9.45 12.82
CA THR A 103 -3.49 -10.78 12.66
C THR A 103 -3.09 -11.73 13.77
N GLN A 104 -1.83 -11.75 14.19
CA GLN A 104 -1.34 -12.56 15.31
C GLN A 104 -1.94 -12.16 16.65
N GLU A 105 -2.17 -10.86 16.84
CA GLU A 105 -2.82 -10.30 18.01
C GLU A 105 -4.36 -10.34 17.93
N ASN A 106 -4.91 -11.07 16.96
CA ASN A 106 -6.34 -11.19 16.70
C ASN A 106 -7.05 -9.85 16.47
N LEU A 107 -6.32 -8.87 15.94
CA LEU A 107 -6.83 -7.56 15.54
C LEU A 107 -7.24 -7.59 14.06
N LYS A 108 -8.32 -6.88 13.74
CA LYS A 108 -8.74 -6.68 12.34
C LYS A 108 -7.95 -5.56 11.70
N SER A 109 -7.55 -5.77 10.44
CA SER A 109 -6.97 -4.75 9.57
C SER A 109 -7.47 -4.92 8.15
N ASN A 110 -7.74 -3.80 7.47
CA ASN A 110 -8.01 -3.78 6.05
C ASN A 110 -6.87 -3.02 5.37
N VAL A 111 -6.31 -3.60 4.32
CA VAL A 111 -5.16 -3.06 3.59
C VAL A 111 -5.52 -2.97 2.12
N ILE A 112 -5.42 -1.77 1.55
CA ILE A 112 -5.79 -1.53 0.16
C ILE A 112 -4.61 -0.88 -0.57
N ALA A 113 -4.22 -1.47 -1.69
CA ALA A 113 -3.23 -0.98 -2.64
C ALA A 113 -1.84 -0.66 -2.02
N TRP A 114 -1.50 -1.24 -0.89
CA TRP A 114 -0.16 -1.09 -0.32
C TRP A 114 0.89 -1.73 -1.21
N TRP A 115 2.02 -1.11 -1.43
CA TRP A 115 3.02 -1.63 -2.33
C TRP A 115 4.28 -2.13 -1.61
N PRO A 116 4.82 -3.35 -1.97
CA PRO A 116 4.18 -4.42 -2.77
C PRO A 116 3.24 -5.26 -1.90
N SER A 117 2.09 -5.64 -2.42
CA SER A 117 1.10 -6.45 -1.72
C SER A 117 0.48 -7.58 -2.56
N ASN A 118 1.03 -7.82 -3.74
CA ASN A 118 0.63 -8.96 -4.58
C ASN A 118 1.67 -10.10 -4.49
N PRO A 119 1.23 -11.39 -4.39
CA PRO A 119 -0.12 -11.80 -4.05
C PRO A 119 -0.53 -11.36 -2.64
N VAL A 120 -1.84 -11.19 -2.41
CA VAL A 120 -2.35 -10.79 -1.09
C VAL A 120 -2.03 -11.82 -0.02
N GLU A 121 -1.83 -11.34 1.19
CA GLU A 121 -1.58 -12.17 2.37
C GLU A 121 -2.89 -12.49 3.09
N LYS A 122 -2.93 -13.65 3.73
CA LYS A 122 -4.03 -14.00 4.63
C LYS A 122 -3.92 -13.20 5.92
N ILE A 123 -4.87 -12.29 6.11
CA ILE A 123 -4.95 -11.43 7.31
C ILE A 123 -6.31 -11.53 7.98
N ASN A 124 -6.43 -11.06 9.21
CA ASN A 124 -7.72 -10.92 9.89
C ASN A 124 -8.43 -9.65 9.39
N GLY A 125 -9.04 -9.74 8.22
CA GLY A 125 -9.69 -8.62 7.52
C GLY A 125 -9.61 -8.75 6.01
N ILE A 126 -9.60 -7.63 5.30
CA ILE A 126 -9.60 -7.59 3.84
C ILE A 126 -8.27 -7.03 3.35
N MET A 127 -7.68 -7.69 2.36
CA MET A 127 -6.52 -7.19 1.64
C MET A 127 -6.81 -7.10 0.15
N VAL A 128 -6.59 -5.93 -0.42
CA VAL A 128 -6.68 -5.64 -1.85
C VAL A 128 -5.30 -5.23 -2.31
N SER A 129 -4.72 -5.96 -3.27
CA SER A 129 -3.34 -5.75 -3.69
C SER A 129 -3.15 -4.49 -4.54
N ASN A 130 -1.90 -4.08 -4.65
CA ASN A 130 -1.50 -3.00 -5.56
C ASN A 130 -1.76 -3.29 -7.05
N LEU A 131 -2.04 -4.54 -7.42
CA LEU A 131 -2.38 -4.91 -8.80
C LEU A 131 -3.88 -4.81 -9.11
N TYR A 132 -4.71 -4.45 -8.13
CA TYR A 132 -6.16 -4.38 -8.28
C TYR A 132 -6.63 -3.48 -9.43
N GLN A 133 -5.96 -2.34 -9.63
CA GLN A 133 -6.30 -1.36 -10.69
C GLN A 133 -5.35 -1.40 -11.89
N VAL A 134 -4.40 -2.34 -11.92
CA VAL A 134 -3.51 -2.45 -13.08
C VAL A 134 -4.26 -3.07 -14.25
N ALA A 135 -4.40 -2.31 -15.34
CA ALA A 135 -4.96 -2.79 -16.59
C ALA A 135 -3.82 -3.00 -17.61
N ASN A 136 -3.77 -4.21 -18.15
CA ASN A 136 -2.83 -4.60 -19.20
C ASN A 136 -3.55 -4.92 -20.53
N LYS A 137 -4.82 -4.54 -20.61
CA LYS A 137 -5.70 -4.73 -21.77
C LYS A 137 -6.40 -3.42 -22.12
N PRO A 138 -6.75 -3.20 -23.40
CA PRO A 138 -7.62 -2.10 -23.79
C PRO A 138 -8.99 -2.18 -23.10
N LEU A 139 -9.71 -1.05 -23.04
CA LEU A 139 -11.02 -0.96 -22.40
C LEU A 139 -12.06 -1.90 -23.01
N GLU A 140 -11.95 -2.17 -24.33
CA GLU A 140 -12.87 -3.02 -25.10
C GLU A 140 -12.67 -4.52 -24.83
N GLU A 141 -11.58 -4.91 -24.19
CA GLU A 141 -11.28 -6.28 -23.81
C GLU A 141 -11.68 -6.56 -22.36
N GLU A 142 -12.02 -7.83 -22.08
CA GLU A 142 -12.31 -8.25 -20.71
C GLU A 142 -11.11 -8.01 -19.80
N TRP A 143 -11.30 -7.13 -18.82
CA TRP A 143 -10.28 -6.81 -17.83
C TRP A 143 -10.38 -7.75 -16.61
N LYS A 144 -9.81 -8.93 -16.75
CA LYS A 144 -9.79 -9.93 -15.67
C LYS A 144 -8.91 -9.46 -14.52
N MET A 145 -9.38 -9.73 -13.30
CA MET A 145 -8.56 -9.55 -12.10
C MET A 145 -7.50 -10.63 -12.04
N ALA A 146 -6.26 -10.25 -11.74
CA ALA A 146 -5.18 -11.21 -11.55
C ALA A 146 -5.45 -12.08 -10.32
N GLU A 147 -5.01 -13.33 -10.35
CA GLU A 147 -5.09 -14.21 -9.20
C GLU A 147 -4.29 -13.66 -8.01
N GLY A 148 -4.78 -13.88 -6.80
CA GLY A 148 -4.14 -13.38 -5.59
C GLY A 148 -4.23 -11.87 -5.40
N THR A 149 -5.24 -11.23 -5.98
CA THR A 149 -5.46 -9.77 -5.87
C THR A 149 -6.27 -9.39 -4.64
N ILE A 150 -7.18 -10.26 -4.17
CA ILE A 150 -8.08 -9.98 -3.04
C ILE A 150 -8.08 -11.13 -2.03
N HIS A 151 -8.08 -10.75 -0.76
CA HIS A 151 -8.29 -11.65 0.38
C HIS A 151 -9.37 -11.05 1.31
N PRO A 152 -10.34 -11.83 1.80
CA PRO A 152 -10.59 -13.23 1.41
C PRO A 152 -11.18 -13.33 -0.01
N LYS A 153 -10.97 -14.49 -0.65
CA LYS A 153 -11.31 -14.68 -2.08
C LYS A 153 -12.82 -14.46 -2.37
N GLU A 154 -13.66 -14.73 -1.40
CA GLU A 154 -15.12 -14.54 -1.48
C GLU A 154 -15.53 -13.07 -1.74
N MET A 155 -14.61 -12.14 -1.50
CA MET A 155 -14.85 -10.72 -1.74
C MET A 155 -14.56 -10.28 -3.19
N GLU A 156 -13.98 -11.15 -4.04
CA GLU A 156 -13.59 -10.79 -5.41
C GLU A 156 -14.74 -10.23 -6.24
N ASP A 157 -15.92 -10.86 -6.16
CA ASP A 157 -17.09 -10.42 -6.96
C ASP A 157 -17.60 -9.05 -6.50
N LEU A 158 -17.61 -8.79 -5.19
CA LEU A 158 -17.96 -7.47 -4.67
C LEU A 158 -16.98 -6.40 -5.15
N PHE A 159 -15.68 -6.67 -5.09
CA PHE A 159 -14.68 -5.68 -5.46
C PHE A 159 -14.56 -5.46 -6.97
N LYS A 160 -15.00 -6.40 -7.81
CA LYS A 160 -15.06 -6.18 -9.27
C LYS A 160 -15.90 -4.98 -9.64
N GLU A 161 -16.99 -4.73 -8.92
CA GLU A 161 -17.92 -3.61 -9.19
C GLU A 161 -17.30 -2.23 -8.95
N PHE A 162 -16.23 -2.15 -8.15
CA PHE A 162 -15.56 -0.89 -7.82
C PHE A 162 -14.31 -0.62 -8.68
N ARG A 163 -14.02 -1.49 -9.64
CA ARG A 163 -12.87 -1.26 -10.52
C ARG A 163 -13.23 -0.24 -11.59
N VAL A 164 -12.39 0.77 -11.72
CA VAL A 164 -12.48 1.77 -12.80
C VAL A 164 -11.29 1.54 -13.71
N HIS A 165 -11.55 1.33 -15.00
CA HIS A 165 -10.45 1.12 -15.94
C HIS A 165 -9.65 2.42 -16.10
N PRO A 166 -8.29 2.38 -16.12
CA PRO A 166 -7.47 3.60 -16.24
C PRO A 166 -7.79 4.47 -17.45
N ALA A 167 -8.32 3.89 -18.53
CA ALA A 167 -8.75 4.65 -19.72
C ALA A 167 -10.09 5.39 -19.53
N GLU A 168 -10.78 5.22 -18.40
CA GLU A 168 -12.03 5.92 -18.07
C GLU A 168 -11.80 7.17 -17.21
N ILE A 169 -10.54 7.43 -16.82
CA ILE A 169 -10.10 8.56 -16.02
C ILE A 169 -9.33 9.54 -16.92
#